data_f4c3e24ba1faa8084669d6abd4589f54
#
_entry.id   f4c3e24ba1faa8084669d6abd4589f54
#
_cell.length_a   1.000
_cell.length_b   1.000
_cell.length_c   1.000
_cell.angle_alpha   90.00
_cell.angle_beta   90.00
_cell.angle_gamma   90.00
#
_symmetry.space_group_name_H-M   'P 1'
#
loop_
_entity.id
_entity.type
_entity.pdbx_description
1 polymer ?
#
loop_
_entity_poly.entity_id
_entity_poly.type
_entity_poly.pdbx_seq_one_letter_code
_entity_poly.pdbx_strand_id
1 'polypeptide(L)'
;MASTFFGLTIAYTGLQAAQTSINVTSHNLANINNQAYTKETASIKAGEALRSYAKYGTLGAGVIVDAINQTRDSYYDEKYRNNYTNYGQYNVKDTYMSQIQNYLNEFTLKGYSTEYENFFAALNQLDLTPADTSAKNQLINNAKSMTDYFNTLATNLRNVQIDANNEIKDTVNQINSLAQSISSLNKQINQIQANYGNANDLKDERNALIDDLSKLVNISVSETDIGNNLTDLQITINGNSLVNG
;
A
#
# COMPACT_ATOMS: atom_id res chain seq x y z
N MET A 1 -13.05 -45.18 -35.93
CA MET A 1 -11.92 -44.89 -36.84
C MET A 1 -11.47 -43.45 -36.56
N ALA A 2 -10.21 -43.23 -36.28
CA ALA A 2 -9.70 -41.87 -36.17
C ALA A 2 -9.91 -41.21 -37.56
N SER A 3 -10.45 -39.98 -37.56
CA SER A 3 -10.66 -39.19 -38.77
C SER A 3 -9.34 -38.98 -39.48
N THR A 4 -9.34 -38.98 -40.84
CA THR A 4 -8.16 -38.65 -41.66
C THR A 4 -7.55 -37.29 -41.27
N PHE A 5 -8.34 -36.41 -40.68
CA PHE A 5 -7.92 -35.08 -40.20
C PHE A 5 -7.49 -35.04 -38.72
N PHE A 6 -7.42 -36.22 -38.04
CA PHE A 6 -7.06 -36.25 -36.61
C PHE A 6 -5.68 -35.63 -36.31
N GLY A 7 -4.69 -35.94 -37.18
CA GLY A 7 -3.36 -35.34 -37.09
C GLY A 7 -3.37 -33.83 -37.29
N LEU A 8 -4.24 -33.29 -38.14
CA LEU A 8 -4.42 -31.86 -38.36
C LEU A 8 -5.02 -31.19 -37.09
N THR A 9 -5.97 -31.83 -36.41
CA THR A 9 -6.55 -31.36 -35.16
C THR A 9 -5.48 -31.28 -34.06
N ILE A 10 -4.62 -32.29 -33.93
CA ILE A 10 -3.49 -32.28 -32.99
C ILE A 10 -2.55 -31.12 -33.28
N ALA A 11 -2.16 -30.91 -34.55
CA ALA A 11 -1.30 -29.80 -34.94
C ALA A 11 -1.96 -28.43 -34.64
N TYR A 12 -3.26 -28.30 -34.87
CA TYR A 12 -4.03 -27.08 -34.60
C TYR A 12 -4.08 -26.76 -33.10
N THR A 13 -4.33 -27.74 -32.22
CA THR A 13 -4.30 -27.53 -30.79
C THR A 13 -2.90 -27.13 -30.29
N GLY A 14 -1.84 -27.69 -30.86
CA GLY A 14 -0.47 -27.29 -30.60
C GLY A 14 -0.19 -25.84 -31.01
N LEU A 15 -0.69 -25.42 -32.16
CA LEU A 15 -0.56 -24.03 -32.63
C LEU A 15 -1.30 -23.06 -31.70
N GLN A 16 -2.54 -23.39 -31.29
CA GLN A 16 -3.31 -22.58 -30.34
C GLN A 16 -2.58 -22.43 -29.00
N ALA A 17 -2.03 -23.51 -28.46
CA ALA A 17 -1.27 -23.46 -27.20
C ALA A 17 -0.01 -22.58 -27.31
N ALA A 18 0.72 -22.72 -28.46
CA ALA A 18 1.89 -21.86 -28.72
C ALA A 18 1.50 -20.40 -28.85
N GLN A 19 0.41 -20.08 -29.53
CA GLN A 19 -0.09 -18.72 -29.71
C GLN A 19 -0.51 -18.09 -28.35
N THR A 20 -1.21 -18.86 -27.52
CA THR A 20 -1.56 -18.41 -26.15
C THR A 20 -0.31 -18.13 -25.32
N SER A 21 0.71 -18.99 -25.40
CA SER A 21 1.98 -18.78 -24.68
C SER A 21 2.71 -17.52 -25.15
N ILE A 22 2.69 -17.24 -26.46
CA ILE A 22 3.25 -16.01 -27.05
C ILE A 22 2.45 -14.79 -26.56
N ASN A 23 1.12 -14.86 -26.55
CA ASN A 23 0.27 -13.76 -26.07
C ASN A 23 0.54 -13.44 -24.58
N VAL A 24 0.63 -14.46 -23.71
CA VAL A 24 0.99 -14.30 -22.30
C VAL A 24 2.38 -13.70 -22.15
N THR A 25 3.36 -14.16 -22.96
CA THR A 25 4.71 -13.57 -22.92
C THR A 25 4.71 -12.11 -23.35
N SER A 26 3.94 -11.77 -24.38
CA SER A 26 3.78 -10.40 -24.86
C SER A 26 3.10 -9.51 -23.82
N HIS A 27 2.09 -10.03 -23.10
CA HIS A 27 1.42 -9.35 -22.00
C HIS A 27 2.39 -9.09 -20.84
N ASN A 28 3.17 -10.10 -20.42
CA ASN A 28 4.23 -9.93 -19.42
C ASN A 28 5.26 -8.86 -19.83
N LEU A 29 5.66 -8.87 -21.12
CA LEU A 29 6.63 -7.90 -21.62
C LEU A 29 6.08 -6.47 -21.65
N ALA A 30 4.82 -6.31 -22.06
CA ALA A 30 4.15 -5.01 -22.08
C ALA A 30 4.02 -4.40 -20.68
N ASN A 31 3.86 -5.24 -19.65
CA ASN A 31 3.68 -4.83 -18.25
C ASN A 31 4.98 -4.88 -17.42
N ILE A 32 6.16 -5.07 -18.02
CA ILE A 32 7.44 -5.28 -17.29
C ILE A 32 7.80 -4.12 -16.34
N ASN A 33 7.36 -2.89 -16.64
CA ASN A 33 7.56 -1.71 -15.81
C ASN A 33 6.40 -1.40 -14.87
N ASN A 34 5.34 -2.19 -14.88
CA ASN A 34 4.20 -2.03 -13.99
C ASN A 34 4.47 -2.77 -12.67
N GLN A 35 4.71 -2.04 -11.59
CA GLN A 35 5.01 -2.61 -10.27
C GLN A 35 3.85 -3.44 -9.68
N ALA A 36 2.62 -3.15 -10.06
CA ALA A 36 1.45 -3.87 -9.60
C ALA A 36 1.23 -5.19 -10.35
N TYR A 37 1.86 -5.36 -11.52
CA TYR A 37 1.66 -6.51 -12.40
C TYR A 37 2.35 -7.76 -11.88
N THR A 38 1.62 -8.87 -11.85
CA THR A 38 2.15 -10.19 -11.50
C THR A 38 2.35 -11.02 -12.74
N LYS A 39 3.56 -11.59 -12.91
CA LYS A 39 3.89 -12.44 -14.05
C LYS A 39 2.89 -13.58 -14.22
N GLU A 40 2.40 -13.74 -15.43
CA GLU A 40 1.51 -14.81 -15.84
C GLU A 40 2.24 -15.94 -16.56
N THR A 41 1.71 -17.15 -16.44
CA THR A 41 2.18 -18.36 -17.14
C THR A 41 0.99 -19.15 -17.67
N ALA A 42 1.07 -19.58 -18.93
CA ALA A 42 0.09 -20.49 -19.49
C ALA A 42 0.36 -21.93 -19.02
N SER A 43 -0.61 -22.54 -18.37
CA SER A 43 -0.58 -23.95 -17.98
C SER A 43 -1.08 -24.80 -19.15
N ILE A 44 -0.22 -25.66 -19.68
CA ILE A 44 -0.51 -26.51 -20.83
C ILE A 44 -0.54 -27.94 -20.36
N LYS A 45 -1.59 -28.68 -20.71
CA LYS A 45 -1.72 -30.13 -20.47
C LYS A 45 -2.05 -30.91 -21.70
N ALA A 46 -1.74 -32.22 -21.71
CA ALA A 46 -2.17 -33.12 -22.77
C ALA A 46 -3.68 -33.17 -22.84
N GLY A 47 -4.23 -33.10 -24.04
CA GLY A 47 -5.65 -33.34 -24.30
C GLY A 47 -6.07 -34.78 -23.93
N GLU A 48 -7.34 -34.99 -23.64
CA GLU A 48 -7.85 -36.32 -23.30
C GLU A 48 -7.59 -37.32 -24.45
N ALA A 49 -6.89 -38.42 -24.11
CA ALA A 49 -6.53 -39.43 -25.10
C ALA A 49 -7.77 -40.13 -25.62
N LEU A 50 -7.89 -40.24 -26.95
CA LEU A 50 -8.95 -40.98 -27.57
C LEU A 50 -8.69 -42.48 -27.51
N ARG A 51 -9.68 -43.24 -27.01
CA ARG A 51 -9.61 -44.71 -26.96
C ARG A 51 -9.68 -45.27 -28.40
N SER A 52 -8.66 -46.03 -28.75
CA SER A 52 -8.66 -46.78 -30.02
C SER A 52 -8.86 -48.27 -29.74
N TYR A 53 -9.66 -48.93 -30.56
CA TYR A 53 -9.85 -50.39 -30.49
C TYR A 53 -8.70 -51.17 -31.18
N ALA A 54 -7.64 -50.46 -31.61
CA ALA A 54 -6.43 -51.08 -32.15
C ALA A 54 -5.49 -51.58 -31.04
N LYS A 55 -4.51 -52.40 -31.38
CA LYS A 55 -3.54 -52.99 -30.45
C LYS A 55 -2.73 -51.96 -29.64
N TYR A 56 -2.63 -50.71 -30.13
CA TYR A 56 -1.92 -49.61 -29.43
C TYR A 56 -2.80 -48.85 -28.40
N GLY A 57 -4.07 -49.22 -28.22
CA GLY A 57 -4.94 -48.79 -27.12
C GLY A 57 -5.45 -47.36 -27.19
N THR A 58 -4.65 -46.37 -26.92
CA THR A 58 -5.06 -44.95 -26.86
C THR A 58 -4.22 -44.08 -27.79
N LEU A 59 -4.85 -43.08 -28.39
CA LEU A 59 -4.21 -42.05 -29.22
C LEU A 59 -4.22 -40.72 -28.47
N GLY A 60 -3.07 -40.04 -28.39
CA GLY A 60 -2.99 -38.71 -27.85
C GLY A 60 -3.80 -37.70 -28.68
N ALA A 61 -4.59 -36.84 -28.04
CA ALA A 61 -5.48 -35.88 -28.70
C ALA A 61 -4.90 -34.43 -28.78
N GLY A 62 -3.59 -34.30 -28.67
CA GLY A 62 -2.91 -33.01 -28.73
C GLY A 62 -2.75 -32.35 -27.36
N VAL A 63 -2.82 -31.04 -27.30
CA VAL A 63 -2.64 -30.22 -26.09
C VAL A 63 -3.77 -29.23 -25.90
N ILE A 64 -4.03 -28.86 -24.64
CA ILE A 64 -4.98 -27.79 -24.30
C ILE A 64 -4.30 -26.84 -23.38
N VAL A 65 -4.64 -25.55 -23.47
CA VAL A 65 -4.33 -24.55 -22.44
C VAL A 65 -5.38 -24.70 -21.33
N ASP A 66 -4.94 -25.07 -20.13
CA ASP A 66 -5.81 -25.35 -19.01
C ASP A 66 -6.17 -24.07 -18.25
N ALA A 67 -5.16 -23.24 -18.00
CA ALA A 67 -5.33 -21.97 -17.29
C ALA A 67 -4.18 -20.99 -17.60
N ILE A 68 -4.40 -19.71 -17.33
CA ILE A 68 -3.35 -18.71 -17.25
C ILE A 68 -3.23 -18.35 -15.77
N ASN A 69 -2.14 -18.75 -15.15
CA ASN A 69 -1.91 -18.59 -13.72
C ASN A 69 -0.93 -17.45 -13.44
N GLN A 70 -1.19 -16.69 -12.36
CA GLN A 70 -0.24 -15.73 -11.82
C GLN A 70 0.78 -16.43 -10.90
N THR A 71 2.03 -15.96 -10.94
CA THR A 71 3.10 -16.41 -10.04
C THR A 71 3.24 -15.40 -8.91
N ARG A 72 2.35 -15.46 -7.91
CA ARG A 72 2.36 -14.59 -6.74
C ARG A 72 2.57 -15.42 -5.47
N ASP A 73 3.32 -14.88 -4.52
CA ASP A 73 3.62 -15.51 -3.23
C ASP A 73 3.10 -14.64 -2.09
N SER A 74 2.04 -15.11 -1.42
CA SER A 74 1.35 -14.43 -0.33
C SER A 74 2.26 -14.12 0.87
N TYR A 75 3.31 -14.91 1.10
CA TYR A 75 4.28 -14.67 2.18
C TYR A 75 5.07 -13.38 1.95
N TYR A 76 5.49 -13.12 0.70
CA TYR A 76 6.17 -11.87 0.37
C TYR A 76 5.23 -10.68 0.39
N ASP A 77 3.96 -10.86 -0.01
CA ASP A 77 2.94 -9.82 0.08
C ASP A 77 2.72 -9.39 1.52
N GLU A 78 2.57 -10.33 2.44
CA GLU A 78 2.41 -10.03 3.87
C GLU A 78 3.63 -9.28 4.43
N LYS A 79 4.84 -9.74 4.12
CA LYS A 79 6.07 -9.04 4.52
C LYS A 79 6.17 -7.63 3.95
N TYR A 80 5.83 -7.47 2.67
CA TYR A 80 5.82 -6.17 2.02
C TYR A 80 4.86 -5.22 2.73
N ARG A 81 3.61 -5.64 2.96
CA ARG A 81 2.57 -4.85 3.61
C ARG A 81 2.97 -4.46 5.03
N ASN A 82 3.53 -5.38 5.81
CA ASN A 82 4.02 -5.10 7.15
C ASN A 82 5.15 -4.04 7.14
N ASN A 83 6.10 -4.15 6.21
CA ASN A 83 7.16 -3.15 6.07
C ASN A 83 6.61 -1.81 5.57
N TYR A 84 5.61 -1.84 4.68
CA TYR A 84 5.01 -0.61 4.13
C TYR A 84 4.19 0.14 5.17
N THR A 85 3.52 -0.58 6.08
CA THR A 85 2.90 0.00 7.30
C THR A 85 3.92 0.71 8.18
N ASN A 86 5.05 0.06 8.46
CA ASN A 86 6.12 0.68 9.24
C ASN A 86 6.67 1.92 8.54
N TYR A 87 6.90 1.85 7.23
CA TYR A 87 7.33 2.99 6.43
C TYR A 87 6.34 4.15 6.54
N GLY A 88 5.03 3.90 6.36
CA GLY A 88 3.99 4.92 6.50
C GLY A 88 4.00 5.58 7.88
N GLN A 89 4.07 4.77 8.94
CA GLN A 89 4.13 5.26 10.31
C GLN A 89 5.34 6.17 10.58
N TYR A 90 6.53 5.74 10.14
CA TYR A 90 7.74 6.53 10.36
C TYR A 90 7.79 7.78 9.50
N ASN A 91 7.26 7.74 8.29
CA ASN A 91 7.19 8.89 7.39
C ASN A 91 6.32 10.01 7.98
N VAL A 92 5.14 9.67 8.54
CA VAL A 92 4.28 10.66 9.21
C VAL A 92 4.94 11.20 10.47
N LYS A 93 5.55 10.34 11.28
CA LYS A 93 6.30 10.78 12.49
C LYS A 93 7.45 11.73 12.12
N ASP A 94 8.22 11.43 11.09
CA ASP A 94 9.32 12.27 10.63
C ASP A 94 8.82 13.65 10.19
N THR A 95 7.71 13.69 9.43
CA THR A 95 7.10 14.93 8.99
C THR A 95 6.72 15.83 10.17
N TYR A 96 5.98 15.31 11.15
CA TYR A 96 5.56 16.12 12.30
C TYR A 96 6.70 16.46 13.25
N MET A 97 7.65 15.53 13.46
CA MET A 97 8.83 15.83 14.28
C MET A 97 9.71 16.89 13.66
N SER A 98 9.86 16.90 12.33
CA SER A 98 10.59 17.95 11.62
C SER A 98 9.89 19.30 11.73
N GLN A 99 8.55 19.36 11.68
CA GLN A 99 7.80 20.60 11.90
C GLN A 99 7.98 21.11 13.33
N ILE A 100 7.87 20.23 14.35
CA ILE A 100 8.08 20.59 15.75
C ILE A 100 9.52 21.07 15.97
N GLN A 101 10.51 20.37 15.39
CA GLN A 101 11.91 20.77 15.47
C GLN A 101 12.14 22.16 14.85
N ASN A 102 11.50 22.49 13.74
CA ASN A 102 11.58 23.79 13.10
C ASN A 102 11.03 24.91 14.02
N TYR A 103 9.96 24.65 14.77
CA TYR A 103 9.41 25.62 15.71
C TYR A 103 10.26 25.77 16.99
N LEU A 104 10.96 24.70 17.37
CA LEU A 104 11.89 24.71 18.50
C LEU A 104 13.29 25.21 18.14
N ASN A 105 13.54 25.54 16.88
CA ASN A 105 14.85 25.73 16.26
C ASN A 105 15.74 26.70 17.04
N GLU A 106 16.63 26.14 17.86
CA GLU A 106 17.61 26.89 18.67
C GLU A 106 18.89 27.23 17.88
N PHE A 107 19.12 26.58 16.73
CA PHE A 107 20.41 26.69 16.00
C PHE A 107 20.49 27.85 15.01
N THR A 108 19.37 28.30 14.48
CA THR A 108 19.34 29.34 13.41
C THR A 108 18.54 30.59 13.75
N LEU A 109 17.70 30.55 14.76
CA LEU A 109 16.87 31.67 15.22
C LEU A 109 17.05 31.88 16.74
N LYS A 110 16.59 33.01 17.27
CA LYS A 110 16.51 33.23 18.70
C LYS A 110 15.54 32.22 19.31
N GLY A 111 16.08 31.11 19.80
CA GLY A 111 15.33 30.04 20.46
C GLY A 111 15.18 30.32 21.98
N TYR A 112 14.63 29.30 22.67
CA TYR A 112 14.41 29.34 24.12
C TYR A 112 15.67 29.73 24.90
N SER A 113 16.83 29.16 24.58
CA SER A 113 18.10 29.40 25.27
C SER A 113 18.48 30.87 25.21
N THR A 114 18.31 31.53 24.06
CA THR A 114 18.62 32.97 23.93
C THR A 114 17.68 33.84 24.77
N GLU A 115 16.37 33.57 24.74
CA GLU A 115 15.42 34.35 25.54
C GLU A 115 15.63 34.13 27.07
N TYR A 116 15.97 32.88 27.44
CA TYR A 116 16.31 32.51 28.80
C TYR A 116 17.59 33.25 29.29
N GLU A 117 18.66 33.18 28.52
CA GLU A 117 19.92 33.86 28.82
C GLU A 117 19.73 35.37 28.94
N ASN A 118 19.01 36.00 28.00
CA ASN A 118 18.71 37.44 28.04
C ASN A 118 17.92 37.84 29.32
N PHE A 119 16.94 37.03 29.71
CA PHE A 119 16.15 37.26 30.90
C PHE A 119 17.03 37.20 32.15
N PHE A 120 17.84 36.16 32.34
CA PHE A 120 18.69 36.01 33.50
C PHE A 120 19.87 37.00 33.51
N ALA A 121 20.40 37.37 32.35
CA ALA A 121 21.40 38.45 32.28
C ALA A 121 20.84 39.80 32.73
N ALA A 122 19.59 40.11 32.33
CA ALA A 122 18.93 41.33 32.78
C ALA A 122 18.58 41.30 34.29
N LEU A 123 18.24 40.11 34.83
CA LEU A 123 18.02 39.92 36.26
C LEU A 123 19.29 40.16 37.06
N ASN A 124 20.43 39.60 36.61
CA ASN A 124 21.74 39.83 37.23
C ASN A 124 22.15 41.29 37.15
N GLN A 125 21.88 41.98 36.02
CA GLN A 125 22.18 43.40 35.90
C GLN A 125 21.34 44.27 36.88
N LEU A 126 20.08 43.91 37.09
CA LEU A 126 19.22 44.59 38.05
C LEU A 126 19.68 44.36 39.49
N ASP A 127 20.21 43.17 39.81
CA ASP A 127 20.78 42.86 41.13
C ASP A 127 22.01 43.76 41.44
N LEU A 128 22.83 43.98 40.41
CA LEU A 128 24.03 44.87 40.53
C LEU A 128 23.66 46.36 40.65
N THR A 129 22.55 46.78 39.99
CA THR A 129 22.13 48.19 39.93
C THR A 129 20.62 48.36 40.24
N PRO A 130 20.16 48.10 41.47
CA PRO A 130 18.72 48.02 41.79
C PRO A 130 17.96 49.32 41.60
N ALA A 131 18.66 50.46 41.69
CA ALA A 131 18.06 51.82 41.57
C ALA A 131 17.98 52.27 40.09
N ASP A 132 18.64 51.58 39.16
CA ASP A 132 18.69 51.97 37.75
C ASP A 132 17.36 51.63 37.02
N THR A 133 16.69 52.69 36.53
CA THR A 133 15.45 52.56 35.76
C THR A 133 15.68 51.86 34.43
N SER A 134 16.86 51.98 33.83
CA SER A 134 17.20 51.29 32.56
C SER A 134 17.28 49.77 32.76
N ALA A 135 17.94 49.32 33.85
CA ALA A 135 18.02 47.91 34.21
C ALA A 135 16.63 47.29 34.48
N LYS A 136 15.73 48.03 35.15
CA LYS A 136 14.33 47.61 35.36
C LYS A 136 13.58 47.46 34.06
N ASN A 137 13.70 48.44 33.16
CA ASN A 137 13.03 48.39 31.85
C ASN A 137 13.58 47.25 30.97
N GLN A 138 14.88 46.98 31.03
CA GLN A 138 15.49 45.87 30.28
C GLN A 138 14.97 44.52 30.78
N LEU A 139 14.86 44.31 32.10
CA LEU A 139 14.30 43.08 32.65
C LEU A 139 12.83 42.89 32.20
N ILE A 140 12.02 43.98 32.29
CA ILE A 140 10.60 43.91 31.83
C ILE A 140 10.51 43.57 30.34
N ASN A 141 11.35 44.20 29.52
CA ASN A 141 11.35 43.91 28.06
C ASN A 141 11.78 42.47 27.76
N ASN A 142 12.81 41.94 28.41
CA ASN A 142 13.25 40.56 28.21
C ASN A 142 12.22 39.54 28.75
N ALA A 143 11.57 39.87 29.93
CA ALA A 143 10.46 39.05 30.40
C ALA A 143 9.27 39.00 29.41
N LYS A 144 8.96 40.15 28.80
CA LYS A 144 7.94 40.24 27.77
C LYS A 144 8.33 39.42 26.52
N SER A 145 9.56 39.58 26.00
CA SER A 145 10.06 38.80 24.87
C SER A 145 9.98 37.30 25.14
N MET A 146 10.39 36.85 26.32
CA MET A 146 10.30 35.45 26.72
C MET A 146 8.84 34.95 26.76
N THR A 147 7.91 35.78 27.28
CA THR A 147 6.48 35.46 27.32
C THR A 147 5.89 35.36 25.89
N ASP A 148 6.23 36.33 25.04
CA ASP A 148 5.79 36.34 23.61
C ASP A 148 6.33 35.14 22.85
N TYR A 149 7.57 34.72 23.13
CA TYR A 149 8.16 33.49 22.58
C TYR A 149 7.31 32.25 22.96
N PHE A 150 7.00 32.06 24.24
CA PHE A 150 6.19 30.93 24.70
C PHE A 150 4.77 30.94 24.10
N ASN A 151 4.13 32.10 24.01
CA ASN A 151 2.81 32.25 23.43
C ASN A 151 2.82 31.86 21.93
N THR A 152 3.86 32.28 21.20
CA THR A 152 4.05 31.96 19.80
C THR A 152 4.29 30.44 19.62
N LEU A 153 5.17 29.88 20.44
CA LEU A 153 5.47 28.44 20.41
C LEU A 153 4.21 27.60 20.72
N ALA A 154 3.46 27.97 21.74
CA ALA A 154 2.22 27.30 22.11
C ALA A 154 1.19 27.35 20.98
N THR A 155 1.09 28.50 20.29
CA THR A 155 0.20 28.65 19.13
C THR A 155 0.65 27.76 17.97
N ASN A 156 1.94 27.73 17.66
CA ASN A 156 2.48 26.89 16.58
C ASN A 156 2.27 25.39 16.86
N LEU A 157 2.54 24.93 18.10
CA LEU A 157 2.31 23.54 18.49
C LEU A 157 0.81 23.16 18.45
N ARG A 158 -0.07 24.10 18.81
CA ARG A 158 -1.52 23.90 18.67
C ARG A 158 -1.93 23.77 17.21
N ASN A 159 -1.34 24.55 16.30
CA ASN A 159 -1.60 24.43 14.87
C ASN A 159 -1.14 23.07 14.34
N VAL A 160 0.04 22.58 14.72
CA VAL A 160 0.51 21.21 14.38
C VAL A 160 -0.50 20.15 14.85
N GLN A 161 -1.05 20.30 16.06
CA GLN A 161 -2.09 19.37 16.55
C GLN A 161 -3.37 19.43 15.71
N ILE A 162 -3.80 20.62 15.30
CA ILE A 162 -4.98 20.79 14.42
C ILE A 162 -4.72 20.14 13.07
N ASP A 163 -3.54 20.39 12.49
CA ASP A 163 -3.15 19.81 11.20
C ASP A 163 -3.11 18.28 11.25
N ALA A 164 -2.52 17.70 12.31
CA ALA A 164 -2.51 16.27 12.54
C ALA A 164 -3.93 15.67 12.67
N ASN A 165 -4.85 16.35 13.35
CA ASN A 165 -6.24 15.91 13.45
C ASN A 165 -6.97 15.97 12.10
N ASN A 166 -6.70 16.99 11.28
CA ASN A 166 -7.26 17.07 9.93
C ASN A 166 -6.70 15.96 9.03
N GLU A 167 -5.40 15.69 9.09
CA GLU A 167 -4.76 14.60 8.33
C GLU A 167 -5.31 13.23 8.73
N ILE A 168 -5.56 12.99 10.03
CA ILE A 168 -6.24 11.76 10.49
C ILE A 168 -7.61 11.62 9.82
N LYS A 169 -8.41 12.69 9.79
CA LYS A 169 -9.72 12.67 9.15
C LYS A 169 -9.63 12.35 7.66
N ASP A 170 -8.70 12.98 6.96
CA ASP A 170 -8.50 12.75 5.53
C ASP A 170 -7.99 11.33 5.25
N THR A 171 -7.09 10.82 6.09
CA THR A 171 -6.60 9.43 6.04
C THR A 171 -7.74 8.42 6.24
N VAL A 172 -8.65 8.66 7.19
CA VAL A 172 -9.83 7.79 7.40
C VAL A 172 -10.75 7.80 6.18
N ASN A 173 -10.96 8.96 5.56
CA ASN A 173 -11.74 9.05 4.32
C ASN A 173 -11.08 8.27 3.18
N GLN A 174 -9.76 8.35 3.07
CA GLN A 174 -8.99 7.61 2.07
C GLN A 174 -9.04 6.09 2.32
N ILE A 175 -8.90 5.65 3.57
CA ILE A 175 -9.08 4.24 3.97
C ILE A 175 -10.45 3.72 3.54
N ASN A 176 -11.53 4.47 3.84
CA ASN A 176 -12.88 4.09 3.47
C ASN A 176 -13.07 3.99 1.94
N SER A 177 -12.49 4.94 1.19
CA SER A 177 -12.54 4.93 -0.28
C SER A 177 -11.80 3.72 -0.86
N LEU A 178 -10.61 3.39 -0.36
CA LEU A 178 -9.84 2.22 -0.77
C LEU A 178 -10.61 0.93 -0.44
N ALA A 179 -11.20 0.83 0.75
CA ALA A 179 -12.00 -0.33 1.15
C ALA A 179 -13.20 -0.55 0.22
N GLN A 180 -13.90 0.51 -0.19
CA GLN A 180 -15.01 0.42 -1.14
C GLN A 180 -14.53 -0.04 -2.54
N SER A 181 -13.40 0.49 -3.02
CA SER A 181 -12.81 0.10 -4.29
C SER A 181 -12.39 -1.37 -4.29
N ILE A 182 -11.74 -1.83 -3.22
CA ILE A 182 -11.35 -3.23 -3.05
C ILE A 182 -12.58 -4.14 -3.03
N SER A 183 -13.63 -3.77 -2.30
CA SER A 183 -14.90 -4.54 -2.27
C SER A 183 -15.55 -4.61 -3.66
N SER A 184 -15.51 -3.52 -4.44
CA SER A 184 -16.03 -3.51 -5.81
C SER A 184 -15.24 -4.44 -6.72
N LEU A 185 -13.90 -4.40 -6.66
CA LEU A 185 -13.02 -5.29 -7.44
C LEU A 185 -13.23 -6.76 -7.03
N ASN A 186 -13.41 -7.05 -5.76
CA ASN A 186 -13.72 -8.40 -5.29
C ASN A 186 -14.98 -8.98 -5.95
N LYS A 187 -16.06 -8.18 -6.01
CA LYS A 187 -17.31 -8.59 -6.68
C LYS A 187 -17.08 -8.85 -8.17
N GLN A 188 -16.31 -8.01 -8.85
CA GLN A 188 -16.00 -8.19 -10.27
C GLN A 188 -15.14 -9.44 -10.50
N ILE A 189 -14.13 -9.67 -9.66
CA ILE A 189 -13.27 -10.86 -9.69
C ILE A 189 -14.14 -12.12 -9.55
N ASN A 190 -15.00 -12.16 -8.52
CA ASN A 190 -15.88 -13.30 -8.28
C ASN A 190 -16.88 -13.52 -9.41
N GLN A 191 -17.43 -12.46 -10.03
CA GLN A 191 -18.31 -12.60 -11.20
C GLN A 191 -17.60 -13.22 -12.41
N ILE A 192 -16.35 -12.82 -12.67
CA ILE A 192 -15.56 -13.37 -13.79
C ILE A 192 -15.19 -14.82 -13.49
N GLN A 193 -14.72 -15.11 -12.28
CA GLN A 193 -14.28 -16.44 -11.87
C GLN A 193 -15.44 -17.45 -11.78
N ALA A 194 -16.63 -17.03 -11.36
CA ALA A 194 -17.84 -17.87 -11.38
C ALA A 194 -18.19 -18.36 -12.80
N ASN A 195 -17.79 -17.61 -13.84
CA ASN A 195 -17.95 -17.96 -15.23
C ASN A 195 -16.69 -18.59 -15.86
N TYR A 196 -15.78 -19.12 -15.03
CA TYR A 196 -14.50 -19.69 -15.45
C TYR A 196 -13.61 -18.71 -16.25
N GLY A 197 -13.83 -17.41 -16.11
CA GLY A 197 -13.00 -16.37 -16.72
C GLY A 197 -11.71 -16.11 -15.93
N ASN A 198 -10.74 -15.49 -16.61
CA ASN A 198 -9.50 -15.03 -16.00
C ASN A 198 -9.67 -13.60 -15.47
N ALA A 199 -9.41 -13.38 -14.18
CA ALA A 199 -9.52 -12.09 -13.52
C ALA A 199 -8.15 -11.59 -12.98
N ASN A 200 -7.04 -12.03 -13.58
CA ASN A 200 -5.69 -11.75 -13.07
C ASN A 200 -5.39 -10.25 -13.00
N ASP A 201 -5.71 -9.48 -14.03
CA ASP A 201 -5.49 -8.02 -14.04
C ASP A 201 -6.26 -7.30 -12.91
N LEU A 202 -7.52 -7.73 -12.66
CA LEU A 202 -8.30 -7.18 -11.55
C LEU A 202 -7.75 -7.59 -10.18
N LYS A 203 -7.16 -8.77 -10.07
CA LYS A 203 -6.45 -9.19 -8.85
C LYS A 203 -5.20 -8.35 -8.62
N ASP A 204 -4.46 -8.01 -9.67
CA ASP A 204 -3.30 -7.13 -9.59
C ASP A 204 -3.70 -5.72 -9.15
N GLU A 205 -4.77 -5.15 -9.76
CA GLU A 205 -5.32 -3.86 -9.35
C GLU A 205 -5.79 -3.88 -7.89
N ARG A 206 -6.52 -4.92 -7.48
CA ARG A 206 -6.96 -5.11 -6.10
C ARG A 206 -5.78 -5.17 -5.12
N ASN A 207 -4.75 -5.93 -5.47
CA ASN A 207 -3.56 -6.05 -4.63
C ASN A 207 -2.78 -4.74 -4.50
N ALA A 208 -2.69 -3.94 -5.57
CA ALA A 208 -2.12 -2.60 -5.50
C ALA A 208 -2.88 -1.70 -4.51
N LEU A 209 -4.22 -1.71 -4.53
CA LEU A 209 -5.03 -0.96 -3.56
C LEU A 209 -4.87 -1.47 -2.12
N ILE A 210 -4.69 -2.78 -1.93
CA ILE A 210 -4.40 -3.36 -0.61
C ILE A 210 -3.02 -2.92 -0.11
N ASP A 211 -2.03 -2.85 -0.99
CA ASP A 211 -0.70 -2.37 -0.66
C ASP A 211 -0.73 -0.87 -0.28
N ASP A 212 -1.47 -0.04 -1.02
CA ASP A 212 -1.70 1.37 -0.66
C ASP A 212 -2.43 1.52 0.68
N LEU A 213 -3.43 0.68 0.95
CA LEU A 213 -4.14 0.64 2.22
C LEU A 213 -3.19 0.29 3.38
N SER A 214 -2.28 -0.65 3.16
CA SER A 214 -1.29 -1.07 4.17
C SER A 214 -0.32 0.04 4.59
N LYS A 215 -0.08 1.03 3.72
CA LYS A 215 0.72 2.22 4.04
C LYS A 215 0.01 3.14 5.03
N LEU A 216 -1.32 3.19 4.99
CA LEU A 216 -2.12 4.09 5.82
C LEU A 216 -2.46 3.49 7.18
N VAL A 217 -2.65 2.16 7.23
CA VAL A 217 -3.08 1.46 8.43
C VAL A 217 -2.57 0.02 8.45
N ASN A 218 -2.32 -0.50 9.65
CA ASN A 218 -1.93 -1.90 9.80
C ASN A 218 -3.13 -2.81 9.55
N ILE A 219 -3.03 -3.65 8.51
CA ILE A 219 -4.08 -4.56 8.07
C ILE A 219 -3.63 -6.02 8.14
N SER A 220 -4.59 -6.90 8.36
CA SER A 220 -4.44 -8.34 8.11
C SER A 220 -5.34 -8.73 6.95
N VAL A 221 -4.76 -9.42 5.98
CA VAL A 221 -5.46 -9.85 4.75
C VAL A 221 -5.54 -11.38 4.75
N SER A 222 -6.73 -11.91 4.55
CA SER A 222 -6.98 -13.34 4.39
C SER A 222 -7.82 -13.57 3.15
N GLU A 223 -7.39 -14.44 2.26
CA GLU A 223 -8.15 -14.87 1.08
C GLU A 223 -8.36 -16.37 1.17
N THR A 224 -9.63 -16.78 1.18
CA THR A 224 -10.04 -18.19 1.36
C THR A 224 -10.80 -18.65 0.13
N ASP A 225 -10.46 -19.81 -0.40
CA ASP A 225 -11.24 -20.47 -1.46
C ASP A 225 -12.55 -21.02 -0.84
N ILE A 226 -13.68 -20.54 -1.36
CA ILE A 226 -15.02 -20.97 -0.93
C ILE A 226 -15.65 -21.97 -1.92
N GLY A 227 -14.88 -22.48 -2.87
CA GLY A 227 -15.33 -23.40 -3.90
C GLY A 227 -15.91 -22.69 -5.12
N ASN A 228 -16.17 -23.47 -6.18
CA ASN A 228 -16.67 -22.97 -7.46
C ASN A 228 -15.83 -21.85 -8.09
N ASN A 229 -14.52 -21.87 -7.90
CA ASN A 229 -13.55 -20.82 -8.30
C ASN A 229 -13.80 -19.45 -7.64
N LEU A 230 -14.57 -19.39 -6.56
CA LEU A 230 -14.85 -18.16 -5.82
C LEU A 230 -13.89 -18.02 -4.65
N THR A 231 -13.50 -16.80 -4.36
CA THR A 231 -12.65 -16.47 -3.20
C THR A 231 -13.35 -15.47 -2.30
N ASP A 232 -13.24 -15.69 -0.98
CA ASP A 232 -13.64 -14.73 0.06
C ASP A 232 -12.41 -13.99 0.54
N LEU A 233 -12.32 -12.70 0.22
CA LEU A 233 -11.27 -11.82 0.70
C LEU A 233 -11.75 -11.07 1.93
N GLN A 234 -11.06 -11.25 3.04
CA GLN A 234 -11.30 -10.53 4.26
C GLN A 234 -10.10 -9.63 4.61
N ILE A 235 -10.37 -8.35 4.85
CA ILE A 235 -9.39 -7.40 5.37
C ILE A 235 -9.84 -6.90 6.73
N THR A 236 -8.95 -7.01 7.72
CA THR A 236 -9.25 -6.58 9.09
C THR A 236 -8.23 -5.56 9.60
N ILE A 237 -8.69 -4.66 10.49
CA ILE A 237 -7.87 -3.73 11.25
C ILE A 237 -8.05 -4.06 12.73
N ASN A 238 -6.98 -4.49 13.41
CA ASN A 238 -7.03 -4.92 14.83
C ASN A 238 -8.16 -5.95 15.11
N GLY A 239 -8.40 -6.88 14.17
CA GLY A 239 -9.43 -7.91 14.29
C GLY A 239 -10.85 -7.45 13.90
N ASN A 240 -11.07 -6.18 13.63
CA ASN A 240 -12.35 -5.68 13.13
C ASN A 240 -12.38 -5.73 11.60
N SER A 241 -13.47 -6.27 11.03
CA SER A 241 -13.59 -6.35 9.58
C SER A 241 -13.73 -4.96 8.95
N LEU A 242 -12.91 -4.70 7.92
CA LEU A 242 -12.98 -3.52 7.06
C LEU A 242 -13.61 -3.86 5.71
N VAL A 243 -13.21 -4.99 5.12
CA VAL A 243 -13.74 -5.51 3.85
C VAL A 243 -14.12 -6.97 4.08
N ASN A 244 -15.33 -7.34 3.69
CA ASN A 244 -15.82 -8.72 3.57
C ASN A 244 -16.15 -8.95 2.09
N GLY A 245 -15.58 -10.01 1.53
CA GLY A 245 -15.55 -10.30 0.14
C GLY A 245 -16.74 -10.83 -0.57
#